data_016ae9b1a04e86f2b6be8be803a7fa9a
#
_entry.id   016ae9b1a04e86f2b6be8be803a7fa9a
#
_cell.length_a   1.000
_cell.length_b   1.000
_cell.length_c   1.000
_cell.angle_alpha   90.00
_cell.angle_beta   90.00
_cell.angle_gamma   90.00
#
_symmetry.space_group_name_H-M   'P 1'
#
loop_
_entity.id
_entity.type
_entity.pdbx_description
1 polymer ?
#
loop_
_entity_poly.entity_id
_entity_poly.type
_entity_poly.pdbx_seq_one_letter_code
_entity_poly.pdbx_strand_id
1 'polypeptide(L)'
;KNRVKMQNSGEYDPYILVADVQALTDNFNNPEKVRKNVREVVMDYLSVGIDPEKTTIYIQSMIPEVAELTVFYSNLVTIARLERNPTVKTEIAQKRDLFGESVTYGFLGYPVSQAADITNCEGELVPVGEDQLPLIEQCREIVRKFNSIYGDTLKEPEALVGKVSRLKGLDGNKMSKSLGNAIYLKDDEETIKNKVMKATTDPNKKTKN
;
A
#
# COMPACT_ATOMS: atom_id res chain seq x y z
N LYS A 1 -6.35 -0.50 12.67
CA LYS A 1 -6.31 -0.12 14.09
C LYS A 1 -5.47 1.14 14.33
N ASN A 2 -4.25 1.26 13.77
CA ASN A 2 -3.42 2.47 13.94
C ASN A 2 -4.01 3.68 13.24
N ARG A 3 -4.48 3.55 12.00
CA ARG A 3 -5.13 4.64 11.25
C ARG A 3 -6.36 5.20 11.97
N VAL A 4 -7.23 4.32 12.51
CA VAL A 4 -8.40 4.73 13.30
C VAL A 4 -7.98 5.50 14.57
N LYS A 5 -6.87 5.11 15.21
CA LYS A 5 -6.33 5.86 16.36
C LYS A 5 -5.84 7.25 15.95
N MET A 6 -5.11 7.35 14.84
CA MET A 6 -4.64 8.64 14.31
C MET A 6 -5.82 9.54 13.95
N GLN A 7 -6.81 9.02 13.23
CA GLN A 7 -8.05 9.73 12.92
C GLN A 7 -8.73 10.29 14.18
N ASN A 8 -8.83 9.47 15.24
CA ASN A 8 -9.55 9.84 16.46
C ASN A 8 -8.73 10.69 17.43
N SER A 9 -7.43 10.88 17.21
CA SER A 9 -6.61 11.80 18.00
C SER A 9 -6.93 13.27 17.70
N GLY A 10 -7.42 13.57 16.49
CA GLY A 10 -7.63 14.95 16.04
C GLY A 10 -6.35 15.73 15.75
N GLU A 11 -5.18 15.07 15.79
CA GLU A 11 -3.87 15.68 15.53
C GLU A 11 -3.52 15.69 14.03
N TYR A 12 -4.25 14.92 13.21
CA TYR A 12 -3.98 14.71 11.79
C TYR A 12 -5.21 14.98 10.94
N ASP A 13 -4.99 15.44 9.73
CA ASP A 13 -5.96 15.45 8.64
C ASP A 13 -5.69 14.22 7.72
N PRO A 14 -6.37 13.07 7.94
CA PRO A 14 -6.00 11.83 7.30
C PRO A 14 -6.63 11.70 5.91
N TYR A 15 -5.79 11.27 4.96
CA TYR A 15 -6.18 10.92 3.59
C TYR A 15 -5.98 9.42 3.36
N ILE A 16 -6.96 8.77 2.75
CA ILE A 16 -6.90 7.37 2.34
C ILE A 16 -7.19 7.25 0.85
N LEU A 17 -6.18 6.84 0.12
CA LEU A 17 -6.28 6.58 -1.31
C LEU A 17 -6.74 5.14 -1.55
N VAL A 18 -7.73 4.97 -2.43
CA VAL A 18 -8.05 3.68 -3.07
C VAL A 18 -7.35 3.64 -4.42
N ALA A 19 -6.22 2.94 -4.47
CA ALA A 19 -5.28 2.94 -5.59
C ALA A 19 -5.71 1.99 -6.71
N ASP A 20 -6.80 2.30 -7.41
CA ASP A 20 -7.36 1.47 -8.48
C ASP A 20 -6.52 1.49 -9.76
N VAL A 21 -5.91 2.62 -10.11
CA VAL A 21 -4.99 2.73 -11.25
C VAL A 21 -3.69 1.98 -10.94
N GLN A 22 -3.13 2.18 -9.75
CA GLN A 22 -1.93 1.48 -9.31
C GLN A 22 -2.14 -0.05 -9.29
N ALA A 23 -3.33 -0.51 -8.90
CA ALA A 23 -3.66 -1.94 -8.89
C ALA A 23 -3.60 -2.60 -10.27
N LEU A 24 -3.70 -1.82 -11.36
CA LEU A 24 -3.56 -2.34 -12.72
C LEU A 24 -2.12 -2.72 -13.09
N THR A 25 -1.12 -2.26 -12.36
CA THR A 25 0.29 -2.58 -12.65
C THR A 25 0.59 -4.08 -12.59
N ASP A 26 -0.14 -4.82 -11.74
CA ASP A 26 -0.05 -6.26 -11.59
C ASP A 26 -1.38 -7.02 -11.77
N ASN A 27 -2.45 -6.30 -12.14
CA ASN A 27 -3.77 -6.87 -12.49
C ASN A 27 -4.28 -6.36 -13.84
N PHE A 28 -3.39 -5.96 -14.75
CA PHE A 28 -3.75 -5.40 -16.06
C PHE A 28 -4.59 -6.36 -16.93
N ASN A 29 -4.45 -7.65 -16.72
CA ASN A 29 -5.21 -8.71 -17.41
C ASN A 29 -6.57 -9.03 -16.77
N ASN A 30 -6.92 -8.38 -15.63
CA ASN A 30 -8.18 -8.59 -14.94
C ASN A 30 -8.76 -7.29 -14.36
N PRO A 31 -9.14 -6.31 -15.20
CA PRO A 31 -9.62 -5.01 -14.75
C PRO A 31 -10.95 -5.09 -13.97
N GLU A 32 -11.79 -6.07 -14.26
CA GLU A 32 -13.06 -6.28 -13.52
C GLU A 32 -12.83 -6.62 -12.05
N LYS A 33 -11.76 -7.37 -11.74
CA LYS A 33 -11.35 -7.62 -10.36
C LYS A 33 -11.01 -6.31 -9.64
N VAL A 34 -10.28 -5.41 -10.32
CA VAL A 34 -9.91 -4.11 -9.73
C VAL A 34 -11.17 -3.29 -9.48
N ARG A 35 -12.06 -3.17 -10.47
CA ARG A 35 -13.34 -2.44 -10.35
C ARG A 35 -14.19 -2.92 -9.17
N LYS A 36 -14.34 -4.24 -9.03
CA LYS A 36 -15.08 -4.84 -7.91
C LYS A 36 -14.42 -4.52 -6.57
N ASN A 37 -13.10 -4.61 -6.51
CA ASN A 37 -12.35 -4.41 -5.27
C ASN A 37 -12.37 -2.97 -4.74
N VAL A 38 -12.58 -1.96 -5.58
CA VAL A 38 -12.70 -0.56 -5.14
C VAL A 38 -13.79 -0.44 -4.06
N ARG A 39 -14.98 -0.96 -4.33
CA ARG A 39 -16.10 -0.93 -3.38
C ARG A 39 -15.82 -1.76 -2.13
N GLU A 40 -15.28 -2.97 -2.30
CA GLU A 40 -14.96 -3.88 -1.19
C GLU A 40 -13.97 -3.23 -0.22
N VAL A 41 -12.92 -2.58 -0.74
CA VAL A 41 -11.90 -1.90 0.09
C VAL A 41 -12.49 -0.73 0.88
N VAL A 42 -13.38 0.06 0.27
CA VAL A 42 -14.06 1.15 0.98
C VAL A 42 -14.96 0.61 2.09
N MET A 43 -15.73 -0.46 1.81
CA MET A 43 -16.55 -1.12 2.85
C MET A 43 -15.69 -1.66 3.99
N ASP A 44 -14.54 -2.24 3.70
CA ASP A 44 -13.58 -2.70 4.72
C ASP A 44 -13.07 -1.54 5.59
N TYR A 45 -12.73 -0.39 4.99
CA TYR A 45 -12.30 0.80 5.74
C TYR A 45 -13.39 1.29 6.69
N LEU A 46 -14.63 1.41 6.23
CA LEU A 46 -15.75 1.84 7.05
C LEU A 46 -16.04 0.83 8.17
N SER A 47 -16.00 -0.46 7.88
CA SER A 47 -16.28 -1.52 8.85
C SER A 47 -15.28 -1.59 10.01
N VAL A 48 -14.02 -1.19 9.78
CA VAL A 48 -12.99 -1.14 10.84
C VAL A 48 -12.96 0.19 11.60
N GLY A 49 -13.86 1.12 11.29
CA GLY A 49 -14.05 2.37 12.02
C GLY A 49 -13.33 3.58 11.41
N ILE A 50 -12.99 3.55 10.13
CA ILE A 50 -12.65 4.78 9.41
C ILE A 50 -13.93 5.57 9.22
N ASP A 51 -13.91 6.81 9.70
CA ASP A 51 -15.02 7.75 9.71
C ASP A 51 -14.85 8.75 8.56
N PRO A 52 -15.74 8.77 7.56
CA PRO A 52 -15.63 9.68 6.42
C PRO A 52 -15.82 11.15 6.78
N GLU A 53 -16.39 11.47 7.96
CA GLU A 53 -16.46 12.84 8.46
C GLU A 53 -15.13 13.35 9.02
N LYS A 54 -14.15 12.45 9.27
CA LYS A 54 -12.83 12.75 9.85
C LYS A 54 -11.67 12.39 8.93
N THR A 55 -11.94 11.59 7.90
CA THR A 55 -10.91 11.06 6.99
C THR A 55 -11.38 11.21 5.57
N THR A 56 -10.62 11.88 4.75
CA THR A 56 -10.88 11.95 3.31
C THR A 56 -10.54 10.61 2.66
N ILE A 57 -11.54 9.94 2.08
CA ILE A 57 -11.35 8.72 1.29
C ILE A 57 -11.57 9.08 -0.18
N TYR A 58 -10.61 8.81 -1.04
CA TYR A 58 -10.73 9.10 -2.48
C TYR A 58 -10.21 7.97 -3.35
N ILE A 59 -10.71 7.92 -4.59
CA ILE A 59 -10.34 6.91 -5.59
C ILE A 59 -9.33 7.54 -6.54
N GLN A 60 -8.20 6.91 -6.77
CA GLN A 60 -7.08 7.42 -7.55
C GLN A 60 -7.50 7.85 -8.96
N SER A 61 -8.29 7.02 -9.66
CA SER A 61 -8.77 7.33 -11.02
C SER A 61 -9.71 8.54 -11.10
N MET A 62 -10.24 9.02 -9.97
CA MET A 62 -11.10 10.20 -9.92
C MET A 62 -10.31 11.50 -9.74
N ILE A 63 -9.00 11.43 -9.57
CA ILE A 63 -8.08 12.57 -9.45
C ILE A 63 -7.08 12.50 -10.60
N PRO A 64 -7.42 12.99 -11.79
CA PRO A 64 -6.57 12.89 -12.98
C PRO A 64 -5.23 13.59 -12.81
N GLU A 65 -5.12 14.58 -11.93
CA GLU A 65 -3.91 15.32 -11.60
C GLU A 65 -2.81 14.41 -11.04
N VAL A 66 -3.15 13.29 -10.39
CA VAL A 66 -2.16 12.30 -9.94
C VAL A 66 -1.43 11.66 -11.13
N ALA A 67 -2.15 11.37 -12.22
CA ALA A 67 -1.54 10.86 -13.43
C ALA A 67 -0.67 11.93 -14.13
N GLU A 68 -1.12 13.18 -14.12
CA GLU A 68 -0.35 14.32 -14.64
C GLU A 68 0.96 14.51 -13.87
N LEU A 69 0.90 14.55 -12.53
CA LEU A 69 2.08 14.62 -11.67
C LEU A 69 3.02 13.44 -11.90
N THR A 70 2.50 12.24 -12.10
CA THR A 70 3.30 11.06 -12.43
C THR A 70 4.12 11.28 -13.70
N VAL A 71 3.53 11.86 -14.73
CA VAL A 71 4.23 12.19 -15.98
C VAL A 71 5.33 13.24 -15.74
N PHE A 72 5.04 14.31 -14.99
CA PHE A 72 6.06 15.32 -14.65
C PHE A 72 7.21 14.69 -13.85
N TYR A 73 6.93 13.92 -12.83
CA TYR A 73 7.94 13.28 -11.99
C TYR A 73 8.76 12.23 -12.74
N SER A 74 8.18 11.56 -13.76
CA SER A 74 8.90 10.60 -14.58
C SER A 74 10.11 11.19 -15.31
N ASN A 75 10.09 12.51 -15.57
CA ASN A 75 11.21 13.25 -16.16
C ASN A 75 12.35 13.53 -15.14
N LEU A 76 12.09 13.32 -13.85
CA LEU A 76 13.05 13.60 -12.78
C LEU A 76 13.78 12.34 -12.27
N VAL A 77 13.33 11.14 -12.69
CA VAL A 77 13.84 9.86 -12.21
C VAL A 77 14.39 9.03 -13.36
N THR A 78 15.59 8.48 -13.19
CA THR A 78 16.16 7.58 -14.20
C THR A 78 15.69 6.15 -14.03
N ILE A 79 15.59 5.39 -15.13
CA ILE A 79 15.30 3.95 -15.13
C ILE A 79 16.25 3.22 -14.19
N ALA A 80 17.56 3.51 -14.28
CA ALA A 80 18.57 2.89 -13.43
C ALA A 80 18.34 3.17 -11.92
N ARG A 81 17.73 4.30 -11.55
CA ARG A 81 17.36 4.58 -10.14
C ARG A 81 16.19 3.72 -9.69
N LEU A 82 15.19 3.53 -10.54
CA LEU A 82 14.04 2.66 -10.28
C LEU A 82 14.49 1.21 -10.12
N GLU A 83 15.29 0.71 -11.03
CA GLU A 83 15.84 -0.66 -11.00
C GLU A 83 16.70 -0.94 -9.75
N ARG A 84 17.37 0.06 -9.20
CA ARG A 84 18.19 -0.08 -7.99
C ARG A 84 17.37 -0.01 -6.69
N ASN A 85 16.10 0.40 -6.73
CA ASN A 85 15.27 0.45 -5.52
C ASN A 85 15.09 -0.96 -4.93
N PRO A 86 15.45 -1.20 -3.65
CA PRO A 86 15.39 -2.53 -3.04
C PRO A 86 14.00 -3.14 -3.01
N THR A 87 12.97 -2.32 -2.78
CA THR A 87 11.57 -2.77 -2.76
C THR A 87 11.14 -3.23 -4.14
N VAL A 88 11.41 -2.43 -5.18
CA VAL A 88 11.10 -2.77 -6.57
C VAL A 88 11.80 -4.07 -6.99
N LYS A 89 13.09 -4.24 -6.69
CA LYS A 89 13.82 -5.48 -6.95
C LYS A 89 13.18 -6.70 -6.33
N THR A 90 12.80 -6.58 -5.07
CA THR A 90 12.17 -7.68 -4.32
C THR A 90 10.82 -8.04 -4.92
N GLU A 91 10.01 -7.05 -5.26
CA GLU A 91 8.69 -7.27 -5.85
C GLU A 91 8.76 -7.86 -7.27
N ILE A 92 9.70 -7.41 -8.11
CA ILE A 92 9.94 -8.01 -9.42
C ILE A 92 10.30 -9.49 -9.27
N ALA A 93 11.19 -9.82 -8.33
CA ALA A 93 11.59 -11.19 -8.09
C ALA A 93 10.43 -12.08 -7.60
N GLN A 94 9.52 -11.52 -6.79
CA GLN A 94 8.33 -12.23 -6.29
C GLN A 94 7.24 -12.43 -7.36
N LYS A 95 7.23 -11.59 -8.40
CA LYS A 95 6.20 -11.59 -9.46
C LYS A 95 6.72 -12.14 -10.81
N ARG A 96 7.77 -12.95 -10.80
CA ARG A 96 8.33 -13.55 -12.01
C ARG A 96 7.30 -14.32 -12.84
N ASP A 97 6.35 -14.99 -12.19
CA ASP A 97 5.28 -15.72 -12.88
C ASP A 97 4.35 -14.80 -13.67
N LEU A 98 4.21 -13.54 -13.27
CA LEU A 98 3.39 -12.54 -13.96
C LEU A 98 4.14 -11.89 -15.13
N PHE A 99 5.43 -11.58 -14.96
CA PHE A 99 6.20 -10.77 -15.91
C PHE A 99 7.12 -11.58 -16.81
N GLY A 100 7.39 -12.86 -16.49
CA GLY A 100 8.40 -13.65 -17.21
C GLY A 100 9.79 -13.01 -17.12
N GLU A 101 10.40 -12.79 -18.28
CA GLU A 101 11.73 -12.17 -18.38
C GLU A 101 11.71 -10.63 -18.44
N SER A 102 10.54 -10.03 -18.69
CA SER A 102 10.41 -8.59 -18.94
C SER A 102 9.37 -7.95 -18.05
N VAL A 103 9.77 -6.92 -17.33
CA VAL A 103 8.88 -6.13 -16.47
C VAL A 103 8.23 -5.00 -17.28
N THR A 104 6.95 -4.77 -17.08
CA THR A 104 6.25 -3.68 -17.75
C THR A 104 6.73 -2.31 -17.28
N TYR A 105 6.68 -1.30 -18.15
CA TYR A 105 6.99 0.08 -17.79
C TYR A 105 6.15 0.56 -16.59
N GLY A 106 4.84 0.25 -16.59
CA GLY A 106 3.94 0.63 -15.51
C GLY A 106 4.36 0.04 -14.15
N PHE A 107 4.81 -1.23 -14.13
CA PHE A 107 5.28 -1.83 -12.91
C PHE A 107 6.63 -1.25 -12.46
N LEU A 108 7.58 -1.01 -13.37
CA LEU A 108 8.84 -0.38 -13.02
C LEU A 108 8.63 1.07 -12.55
N GLY A 109 7.66 1.77 -13.12
CA GLY A 109 7.37 3.18 -12.86
C GLY A 109 6.48 3.45 -11.63
N TYR A 110 5.90 2.41 -10.98
CA TYR A 110 4.95 2.65 -9.88
C TYR A 110 5.50 3.49 -8.72
N PRO A 111 6.80 3.49 -8.39
CA PRO A 111 7.30 4.35 -7.32
C PRO A 111 7.16 5.85 -7.64
N VAL A 112 7.14 6.21 -8.92
CA VAL A 112 6.90 7.58 -9.37
C VAL A 112 5.43 7.96 -9.18
N SER A 113 4.51 7.06 -9.54
CA SER A 113 3.08 7.23 -9.29
C SER A 113 2.78 7.32 -7.78
N GLN A 114 3.43 6.49 -6.97
CA GLN A 114 3.28 6.55 -5.51
C GLN A 114 3.77 7.90 -4.94
N ALA A 115 4.82 8.47 -5.49
CA ALA A 115 5.25 9.82 -5.10
C ALA A 115 4.19 10.87 -5.44
N ALA A 116 3.52 10.75 -6.59
CA ALA A 116 2.41 11.62 -6.96
C ALA A 116 1.21 11.44 -6.02
N ASP A 117 0.87 10.21 -5.64
CA ASP A 117 -0.20 9.93 -4.65
C ASP A 117 0.04 10.63 -3.31
N ILE A 118 1.30 10.65 -2.85
CA ILE A 118 1.69 11.27 -1.58
C ILE A 118 1.65 12.79 -1.68
N THR A 119 2.22 13.35 -2.74
CA THR A 119 2.39 14.80 -2.87
C THR A 119 1.13 15.51 -3.34
N ASN A 120 0.21 14.82 -4.01
CA ASN A 120 -1.06 15.38 -4.46
C ASN A 120 -1.94 15.87 -3.29
N CYS A 121 -1.88 15.21 -2.14
CA CYS A 121 -2.59 15.62 -0.92
C CYS A 121 -1.64 16.31 0.10
N GLU A 122 -0.49 16.80 -0.34
CA GLU A 122 0.53 17.43 0.52
C GLU A 122 0.92 16.56 1.72
N GLY A 123 1.01 15.23 1.52
CA GLY A 123 1.22 14.25 2.58
C GLY A 123 2.55 14.46 3.29
N GLU A 124 2.51 14.93 4.53
CA GLU A 124 3.71 15.14 5.37
C GLU A 124 4.12 13.88 6.12
N LEU A 125 3.15 13.06 6.55
CA LEU A 125 3.40 11.83 7.32
C LEU A 125 2.72 10.63 6.68
N VAL A 126 3.51 9.62 6.30
CA VAL A 126 3.02 8.45 5.58
C VAL A 126 3.16 7.18 6.44
N PRO A 127 2.05 6.62 6.96
CA PRO A 127 2.10 5.35 7.69
C PRO A 127 2.45 4.18 6.77
N VAL A 128 3.60 3.56 7.00
CA VAL A 128 4.16 2.51 6.14
C VAL A 128 4.71 1.32 6.93
N GLY A 129 4.90 0.19 6.25
CA GLY A 129 5.76 -0.89 6.70
C GLY A 129 7.25 -0.59 6.40
N GLU A 130 8.16 -1.28 7.06
CA GLU A 130 9.62 -1.13 6.86
C GLU A 130 10.04 -1.38 5.39
N ASP A 131 9.35 -2.27 4.70
CA ASP A 131 9.59 -2.60 3.29
C ASP A 131 9.29 -1.43 2.33
N GLN A 132 8.55 -0.42 2.79
CA GLN A 132 8.19 0.77 2.01
C GLN A 132 9.16 1.94 2.21
N LEU A 133 10.09 1.87 3.16
CA LEU A 133 11.06 2.94 3.42
C LEU A 133 11.87 3.36 2.17
N PRO A 134 12.34 2.43 1.33
CA PRO A 134 13.06 2.81 0.09
C PRO A 134 12.19 3.58 -0.92
N LEU A 135 10.86 3.38 -0.89
CA LEU A 135 9.93 4.10 -1.75
C LEU A 135 9.66 5.51 -1.22
N ILE A 136 9.53 5.67 0.10
CA ILE A 136 9.42 7.00 0.73
C ILE A 136 10.68 7.83 0.48
N GLU A 137 11.87 7.22 0.59
CA GLU A 137 13.12 7.95 0.27
C GLU A 137 13.18 8.33 -1.21
N GLN A 138 12.71 7.48 -2.11
CA GLN A 138 12.63 7.82 -3.53
C GLN A 138 11.64 8.96 -3.78
N CYS A 139 10.50 9.01 -3.07
CA CYS A 139 9.58 10.15 -3.12
C CYS A 139 10.28 11.44 -2.67
N ARG A 140 11.04 11.40 -1.57
CA ARG A 140 11.82 12.55 -1.08
C ARG A 140 12.86 13.01 -2.09
N GLU A 141 13.55 12.09 -2.78
CA GLU A 141 14.48 12.42 -3.87
C GLU A 141 13.77 13.18 -5.00
N ILE A 142 12.56 12.74 -5.38
CA ILE A 142 11.74 13.41 -6.40
C ILE A 142 11.36 14.81 -5.94
N VAL A 143 10.87 14.95 -4.72
CA VAL A 143 10.49 16.24 -4.13
C VAL A 143 11.67 17.21 -4.12
N ARG A 144 12.85 16.79 -3.63
CA ARG A 144 14.07 17.62 -3.63
C ARG A 144 14.46 18.05 -5.04
N LYS A 145 14.40 17.11 -5.99
CA LYS A 145 14.71 17.39 -7.39
C LYS A 145 13.72 18.39 -7.98
N PHE A 146 12.44 18.19 -7.73
CA PHE A 146 11.38 19.10 -8.17
C PHE A 146 11.59 20.51 -7.60
N ASN A 147 11.75 20.62 -6.29
CA ASN A 147 11.95 21.91 -5.61
C ASN A 147 13.23 22.63 -6.07
N SER A 148 14.29 21.87 -6.40
CA SER A 148 15.53 22.47 -6.92
C SER A 148 15.36 23.14 -8.29
N ILE A 149 14.34 22.72 -9.06
CA ILE A 149 14.09 23.24 -10.43
C ILE A 149 12.99 24.30 -10.43
N TYR A 150 11.91 24.04 -9.68
CA TYR A 150 10.68 24.84 -9.74
C TYR A 150 10.43 25.72 -8.51
N GLY A 151 11.35 25.71 -7.55
CA GLY A 151 11.20 26.41 -6.27
C GLY A 151 10.60 25.54 -5.18
N ASP A 152 10.63 26.02 -3.94
CA ASP A 152 10.14 25.30 -2.76
C ASP A 152 8.61 25.21 -2.77
N THR A 153 8.10 24.15 -3.39
CA THR A 153 6.67 23.95 -3.66
C THR A 153 6.11 22.73 -2.94
N LEU A 154 6.88 21.62 -2.92
CA LEU A 154 6.43 20.34 -2.37
C LEU A 154 7.08 20.09 -1.00
N LYS A 155 6.32 19.47 -0.10
CA LYS A 155 6.84 19.03 1.21
C LYS A 155 7.47 17.63 1.10
N GLU A 156 8.61 17.44 1.77
CA GLU A 156 9.21 16.09 1.87
C GLU A 156 8.43 15.26 2.87
N PRO A 157 7.91 14.08 2.45
CA PRO A 157 7.16 13.22 3.37
C PRO A 157 8.09 12.50 4.35
N GLU A 158 7.57 12.25 5.56
CA GLU A 158 8.19 11.41 6.57
C GLU A 158 7.48 10.06 6.67
N ALA A 159 8.25 9.00 6.89
CA ALA A 159 7.71 7.66 7.09
C ALA A 159 7.33 7.45 8.58
N LEU A 160 6.09 7.03 8.84
CA LEU A 160 5.67 6.55 10.15
C LEU A 160 5.63 5.02 10.13
N VAL A 161 6.69 4.39 10.67
CA VAL A 161 6.78 2.92 10.71
C VAL A 161 5.99 2.37 11.88
N GLY A 162 5.12 1.39 11.61
CA GLY A 162 4.33 0.72 12.63
C GLY A 162 5.21 -0.16 13.54
N LYS A 163 4.82 -0.28 14.84
CA LYS A 163 5.55 -1.11 15.83
C LYS A 163 5.54 -2.62 15.51
N VAL A 164 4.66 -3.09 14.64
CA VAL A 164 4.52 -4.50 14.27
C VAL A 164 4.96 -4.68 12.83
N SER A 165 6.16 -5.20 12.64
CA SER A 165 6.76 -5.36 11.31
C SER A 165 6.19 -6.55 10.52
N ARG A 166 5.82 -7.64 11.20
CA ARG A 166 5.28 -8.86 10.55
C ARG A 166 4.18 -9.50 11.38
N LEU A 167 3.08 -9.84 10.72
CA LEU A 167 2.02 -10.67 11.31
C LEU A 167 2.23 -12.13 10.90
N LYS A 168 2.01 -13.04 11.86
CA LYS A 168 1.96 -14.48 11.58
C LYS A 168 0.58 -14.83 11.05
N GLY A 169 0.55 -15.69 10.04
CA GLY A 169 -0.67 -16.33 9.56
C GLY A 169 -1.15 -17.43 10.50
N LEU A 170 -2.30 -17.99 10.19
CA LEU A 170 -2.92 -19.07 10.97
C LEU A 170 -2.07 -20.36 10.99
N ASP A 171 -1.19 -20.53 10.02
CA ASP A 171 -0.24 -21.63 9.88
C ASP A 171 1.11 -21.39 10.59
N GLY A 172 1.23 -20.27 11.32
CA GLY A 172 2.46 -19.87 11.99
C GLY A 172 3.52 -19.20 11.08
N ASN A 173 3.34 -19.24 9.77
CA ASN A 173 4.21 -18.61 8.78
C ASN A 173 3.88 -17.11 8.60
N LYS A 174 4.58 -16.42 7.70
CA LYS A 174 4.24 -15.05 7.32
C LYS A 174 2.81 -15.00 6.77
N MET A 175 1.96 -14.11 7.32
CA MET A 175 0.62 -13.89 6.79
C MET A 175 0.69 -13.39 5.35
N SER A 176 -0.03 -14.05 4.43
CA SER A 176 -0.06 -13.70 3.02
C SER A 176 -1.41 -14.06 2.38
N LYS A 177 -1.88 -13.19 1.46
CA LYS A 177 -3.08 -13.49 0.67
C LYS A 177 -2.91 -14.72 -0.21
N SER A 178 -1.73 -14.91 -0.80
CA SER A 178 -1.43 -16.06 -1.67
C SER A 178 -1.42 -17.40 -0.93
N LEU A 179 -1.10 -17.38 0.37
CA LEU A 179 -1.10 -18.59 1.20
C LEU A 179 -2.48 -18.89 1.82
N GLY A 180 -3.45 -17.98 1.71
CA GLY A 180 -4.79 -18.17 2.30
C GLY A 180 -4.80 -18.34 3.83
N ASN A 181 -3.71 -17.95 4.51
CA ASN A 181 -3.48 -18.17 5.94
C ASN A 181 -3.92 -16.99 6.82
N ALA A 182 -4.90 -16.21 6.35
CA ALA A 182 -5.45 -15.07 7.07
C ALA A 182 -6.98 -15.18 7.20
N ILE A 183 -7.53 -14.57 8.24
CA ILE A 183 -8.96 -14.28 8.35
C ILE A 183 -9.21 -12.93 7.69
N TYR A 184 -10.15 -12.89 6.76
CA TYR A 184 -10.53 -11.66 6.06
C TYR A 184 -11.78 -11.06 6.69
N LEU A 185 -11.96 -9.74 6.59
CA LEU A 185 -13.15 -9.06 7.11
C LEU A 185 -14.44 -9.54 6.44
N LYS A 186 -14.36 -9.98 5.19
CA LYS A 186 -15.47 -10.53 4.41
C LYS A 186 -15.76 -12.02 4.65
N ASP A 187 -14.95 -12.71 5.46
CA ASP A 187 -15.20 -14.13 5.76
C ASP A 187 -16.47 -14.25 6.59
N ASP A 188 -17.32 -15.19 6.22
CA ASP A 188 -18.50 -15.54 6.99
C ASP A 188 -18.14 -16.37 8.24
N GLU A 189 -19.11 -16.57 9.11
CA GLU A 189 -18.92 -17.25 10.40
C GLU A 189 -18.41 -18.69 10.22
N GLU A 190 -18.91 -19.42 9.24
CA GLU A 190 -18.50 -20.79 8.94
C GLU A 190 -17.05 -20.84 8.45
N THR A 191 -16.69 -19.94 7.54
CA THR A 191 -15.32 -19.80 7.04
C THR A 191 -14.35 -19.44 8.16
N ILE A 192 -14.69 -18.48 9.03
CA ILE A 192 -13.88 -18.10 10.19
C ILE A 192 -13.68 -19.31 11.11
N LYS A 193 -14.75 -20.02 11.45
CA LYS A 193 -14.70 -21.22 12.30
C LYS A 193 -13.75 -22.28 11.71
N ASN A 194 -13.90 -22.57 10.42
CA ASN A 194 -13.06 -23.56 9.72
C ASN A 194 -11.58 -23.14 9.70
N LYS A 195 -11.29 -21.87 9.50
CA LYS A 195 -9.93 -21.33 9.52
C LYS A 195 -9.32 -21.41 10.92
N VAL A 196 -10.06 -21.04 11.94
CA VAL A 196 -9.61 -21.08 13.35
C VAL A 196 -9.35 -22.52 13.78
N MET A 197 -10.22 -23.46 13.44
CA MET A 197 -10.05 -24.88 13.76
C MET A 197 -8.81 -25.52 13.13
N LYS A 198 -8.37 -25.00 11.98
CA LYS A 198 -7.16 -25.45 11.27
C LYS A 198 -5.90 -24.66 11.67
N ALA A 199 -6.03 -23.64 12.52
CA ALA A 199 -4.89 -22.82 12.92
C ALA A 199 -3.89 -23.60 13.75
N THR A 200 -2.61 -23.26 13.58
CA THR A 200 -1.53 -23.83 14.38
C THR A 200 -1.69 -23.41 15.84
N THR A 201 -1.80 -24.37 16.73
CA THR A 201 -1.84 -24.14 18.18
C THR A 201 -0.44 -24.20 18.76
N ASP A 202 -0.23 -23.55 19.92
CA ASP A 202 1.04 -23.61 20.64
C ASP A 202 1.33 -25.06 21.09
N PRO A 203 2.39 -25.72 20.57
CA PRO A 203 2.73 -27.07 20.93
C PRO A 203 3.14 -27.22 22.41
N ASN A 204 3.48 -26.11 23.07
CA ASN A 204 3.88 -26.09 24.49
C ASN A 204 2.71 -25.80 25.43
N LYS A 205 1.49 -25.62 24.90
CA LYS A 205 0.32 -25.41 25.74
C LYS A 205 -0.03 -26.70 26.49
N LYS A 206 0.52 -26.82 27.69
CA LYS A 206 0.05 -27.81 28.67
C LYS A 206 -1.38 -27.43 29.02
N THR A 207 -2.30 -28.40 28.94
CA THR A 207 -3.68 -28.30 29.41
C THR A 207 -3.74 -27.61 30.76
N LYS A 208 -4.63 -26.60 30.90
CA LYS A 208 -5.01 -26.16 32.25
C LYS A 208 -5.63 -27.37 32.96
N ASN A 209 -5.01 -27.77 34.06
CA ASN A 209 -5.71 -28.52 35.09
C ASN A 209 -6.82 -27.65 35.68
#